data_705b9945bd55de63a5fd1ad2040efb06
#
_entry.id   705b9945bd55de63a5fd1ad2040efb06
#
_cell.length_a   1.000
_cell.length_b   1.000
_cell.length_c   1.000
_cell.angle_alpha   90.00
_cell.angle_beta   90.00
_cell.angle_gamma   90.00
#
_symmetry.space_group_name_H-M   'P 1'
#
loop_
_entity.id
_entity.type
_entity.pdbx_description
1 polymer ?
#
loop_
_entity_poly.entity_id
_entity_poly.type
_entity_poly.pdbx_seq_one_letter_code
_entity_poly.pdbx_strand_id
1 'polypeptide(L)'
;MLDDGVILRSQANLVASRDADWSSDARETARVILDHIAARARARKFREVRTRFAGCNDALLAEAHNRFGVTTPFGGPTSSGMLTLHCPPMQLYALGSFLREHGADTVSIASLDYVLDRESPLFARLEAFLRQ
;
A
#
# COMPACT_ATOMS: atom_id res chain seq x y z
N MET A 1 -33.12 -9.24 15.78
CA MET A 1 -32.42 -8.90 14.53
C MET A 1 -30.93 -8.77 14.83
N LEU A 2 -30.09 -9.54 14.17
CA LEU A 2 -28.64 -9.42 14.36
C LEU A 2 -28.19 -8.20 13.58
N ASP A 3 -27.56 -7.24 14.25
CA ASP A 3 -27.27 -5.91 13.71
C ASP A 3 -26.23 -5.87 12.58
N ASP A 4 -25.41 -6.91 12.46
CA ASP A 4 -24.31 -6.91 11.47
C ASP A 4 -24.21 -8.19 10.62
N GLY A 5 -25.02 -9.19 10.87
CA GLY A 5 -24.99 -10.45 10.15
C GLY A 5 -23.71 -11.28 10.30
N VAL A 6 -22.79 -10.91 11.18
CA VAL A 6 -21.53 -11.63 11.41
C VAL A 6 -21.76 -12.76 12.39
N ILE A 7 -21.63 -14.01 11.92
CA ILE A 7 -21.79 -15.20 12.76
C ILE A 7 -20.45 -15.63 13.36
N LEU A 8 -19.36 -15.49 12.60
CA LEU A 8 -18.02 -15.92 13.01
C LEU A 8 -16.96 -14.98 12.44
N ARG A 9 -16.02 -14.60 13.29
CA ARG A 9 -14.76 -13.98 12.86
C ARG A 9 -13.63 -14.93 13.19
N SER A 10 -12.79 -15.24 12.20
CA SER A 10 -11.60 -16.05 12.40
C SER A 10 -10.37 -15.33 11.89
N GLN A 11 -9.24 -15.58 12.53
CA GLN A 11 -7.94 -15.05 12.12
C GLN A 11 -6.96 -16.21 12.00
N ALA A 12 -6.33 -16.34 10.84
CA ALA A 12 -5.24 -17.26 10.63
C ALA A 12 -3.91 -16.59 10.96
N ASN A 13 -3.05 -17.29 11.68
CA ASN A 13 -1.71 -16.82 12.02
C ASN A 13 -0.67 -17.73 11.38
N LEU A 14 0.36 -17.12 10.79
CA LEU A 14 1.55 -17.84 10.36
C LEU A 14 2.50 -17.93 11.55
N VAL A 15 2.90 -19.17 11.91
CA VAL A 15 3.77 -19.45 13.06
C VAL A 15 5.06 -20.09 12.58
N ALA A 16 6.17 -19.70 13.17
CA ALA A 16 7.47 -20.29 12.90
C ALA A 16 8.13 -20.72 14.22
N SER A 17 8.78 -21.90 14.20
CA SER A 17 9.55 -22.37 15.36
C SER A 17 10.91 -21.70 15.40
N ARG A 18 11.28 -21.19 16.58
CA ARG A 18 12.61 -20.62 16.82
C ARG A 18 13.71 -21.68 16.75
N ASP A 19 13.39 -22.87 17.22
CA ASP A 19 14.33 -23.99 17.35
C ASP A 19 14.40 -24.88 16.09
N ALA A 20 13.73 -24.47 15.02
CA ALA A 20 13.80 -25.16 13.74
C ALA A 20 15.17 -24.96 13.07
N ASP A 21 15.52 -25.88 12.18
CA ASP A 21 16.71 -25.72 11.33
C ASP A 21 16.44 -24.63 10.27
N TRP A 22 16.99 -23.45 10.50
CA TRP A 22 16.90 -22.30 9.60
C TRP A 22 18.05 -22.30 8.59
N SER A 23 18.07 -23.28 7.70
CA SER A 23 18.98 -23.30 6.56
C SER A 23 18.77 -22.07 5.65
N SER A 24 19.73 -21.84 4.74
CA SER A 24 19.60 -20.77 3.75
C SER A 24 18.33 -20.91 2.90
N ASP A 25 17.98 -22.13 2.52
CA ASP A 25 16.79 -22.42 1.71
C ASP A 25 15.50 -22.17 2.51
N ALA A 26 15.47 -22.55 3.78
CA ALA A 26 14.34 -22.29 4.67
C ALA A 26 14.14 -20.78 4.87
N ARG A 27 15.22 -20.03 5.04
CA ARG A 27 15.18 -18.56 5.16
C ARG A 27 14.67 -17.90 3.89
N GLU A 28 15.15 -18.34 2.73
CA GLU A 28 14.71 -17.79 1.44
C GLU A 28 13.22 -18.08 1.19
N THR A 29 12.77 -19.29 1.49
CA THR A 29 11.35 -19.66 1.40
C THR A 29 10.50 -18.80 2.32
N ALA A 30 10.94 -18.60 3.57
CA ALA A 30 10.25 -17.73 4.51
C ALA A 30 10.20 -16.28 4.01
N ARG A 31 11.30 -15.76 3.43
CA ARG A 31 11.35 -14.44 2.85
C ARG A 31 10.30 -14.27 1.76
N VAL A 32 10.22 -15.20 0.83
CA VAL A 32 9.24 -15.15 -0.28
C VAL A 32 7.80 -15.15 0.25
N ILE A 33 7.49 -16.00 1.20
CA ILE A 33 6.15 -16.08 1.79
C ILE A 33 5.80 -14.77 2.50
N LEU A 34 6.70 -14.26 3.33
CA LEU A 34 6.49 -13.05 4.10
C LEU A 34 6.40 -11.80 3.22
N ASP A 35 7.19 -11.74 2.15
CA ASP A 35 7.10 -10.68 1.15
C ASP A 35 5.73 -10.64 0.48
N HIS A 36 5.20 -11.80 0.08
CA HIS A 36 3.87 -11.89 -0.51
C HIS A 36 2.78 -11.43 0.46
N ILE A 37 2.85 -11.85 1.72
CA ILE A 37 1.89 -11.45 2.75
C ILE A 37 1.94 -9.94 2.97
N ALA A 38 3.13 -9.38 3.16
CA ALA A 38 3.31 -7.94 3.40
C ALA A 38 2.86 -7.11 2.20
N ALA A 39 3.25 -7.51 0.98
CA ALA A 39 2.91 -6.79 -0.25
C ALA A 39 1.41 -6.77 -0.50
N ARG A 40 0.73 -7.88 -0.27
CA ARG A 40 -0.72 -7.98 -0.41
C ARG A 40 -1.47 -7.19 0.66
N ALA A 41 -1.01 -7.25 1.90
CA ALA A 41 -1.59 -6.47 3.00
C ALA A 41 -1.47 -4.96 2.74
N ARG A 42 -0.32 -4.52 2.22
CA ARG A 42 -0.09 -3.12 1.84
C ARG A 42 -0.98 -2.71 0.67
N ALA A 43 -1.09 -3.53 -0.36
CA ALA A 43 -1.93 -3.27 -1.53
C ALA A 43 -3.40 -3.04 -1.16
N ARG A 44 -3.91 -3.73 -0.16
CA ARG A 44 -5.30 -3.59 0.31
C ARG A 44 -5.59 -2.26 1.00
N LYS A 45 -4.58 -1.59 1.52
CA LYS A 45 -4.73 -0.30 2.21
C LYS A 45 -4.95 0.86 1.27
N PHE A 46 -4.62 0.69 -0.01
CA PHE A 46 -4.63 1.78 -0.99
C PHE A 46 -5.31 1.37 -2.28
N ARG A 47 -5.65 2.38 -3.06
CA ARG A 47 -5.96 2.27 -4.50
C ARG A 47 -4.98 3.13 -5.25
N GLU A 48 -4.62 2.73 -6.44
CA GLU A 48 -3.81 3.56 -7.34
C GLU A 48 -4.71 4.59 -8.02
N VAL A 49 -4.29 5.83 -7.95
CA VAL A 49 -4.94 6.95 -8.65
C VAL A 49 -3.94 7.50 -9.63
N ARG A 50 -4.29 7.51 -10.90
CA ARG A 50 -3.46 8.06 -11.98
C ARG A 50 -4.19 9.17 -12.68
N THR A 51 -3.48 10.24 -12.94
CA THR A 51 -4.03 11.41 -13.61
C THR A 51 -2.94 12.15 -14.37
N ARG A 52 -3.35 12.93 -15.37
CA ARG A 52 -2.49 13.95 -15.96
C ARG A 52 -2.78 15.27 -15.27
N PHE A 53 -1.77 15.82 -14.63
CA PHE A 53 -1.91 17.03 -13.83
C PHE A 53 -0.66 17.91 -14.00
N ALA A 54 -0.56 18.61 -15.14
CA ALA A 54 0.60 19.44 -15.46
C ALA A 54 0.80 20.61 -14.50
N GLY A 55 -0.29 21.15 -13.94
CA GLY A 55 -0.25 22.25 -12.97
C GLY A 55 -0.01 21.82 -11.52
N CYS A 56 0.25 20.56 -11.26
CA CYS A 56 0.52 20.06 -9.91
C CYS A 56 1.84 20.60 -9.38
N ASN A 57 1.83 21.05 -8.13
CA ASN A 57 3.00 21.53 -7.42
C ASN A 57 3.11 20.88 -6.03
N ASP A 58 4.21 21.14 -5.34
CA ASP A 58 4.48 20.56 -4.03
C ASP A 58 3.44 20.97 -2.97
N ALA A 59 2.91 22.18 -3.06
CA ALA A 59 1.88 22.65 -2.13
C ALA A 59 0.57 21.87 -2.29
N LEU A 60 0.15 21.59 -3.53
CA LEU A 60 -1.03 20.75 -3.79
C LEU A 60 -0.84 19.32 -3.34
N LEU A 61 0.35 18.74 -3.55
CA LEU A 61 0.67 17.41 -3.08
C LEU A 61 0.68 17.32 -1.55
N ALA A 62 1.23 18.33 -0.88
CA ALA A 62 1.21 18.42 0.59
C ALA A 62 -0.21 18.52 1.13
N GLU A 63 -1.05 19.35 0.51
CA GLU A 63 -2.47 19.47 0.87
C GLU A 63 -3.21 18.14 0.68
N ALA A 64 -3.01 17.48 -0.45
CA ALA A 64 -3.62 16.18 -0.72
C ALA A 64 -3.17 15.11 0.30
N HIS A 65 -1.89 15.10 0.65
CA HIS A 65 -1.37 14.21 1.70
C HIS A 65 -2.06 14.47 3.05
N ASN A 66 -2.13 15.74 3.47
CA ASN A 66 -2.69 16.11 4.77
C ASN A 66 -4.20 15.85 4.85
N ARG A 67 -4.94 16.12 3.77
CA ARG A 67 -6.40 15.98 3.75
C ARG A 67 -6.88 14.56 3.50
N PHE A 68 -6.22 13.81 2.65
CA PHE A 68 -6.70 12.51 2.16
C PHE A 68 -5.79 11.35 2.50
N GLY A 69 -4.62 11.59 3.07
CA GLY A 69 -3.66 10.53 3.40
C GLY A 69 -3.03 9.88 2.18
N VAL A 70 -2.96 10.58 1.06
CA VAL A 70 -2.32 10.06 -0.15
C VAL A 70 -0.82 10.06 -0.04
N THR A 71 -0.17 9.15 -0.76
CA THR A 71 1.27 9.13 -0.95
C THR A 71 1.62 9.18 -2.43
N THR A 72 2.84 9.58 -2.74
CA THR A 72 3.39 9.60 -4.09
C THR A 72 4.48 8.55 -4.21
N PRO A 73 4.14 7.27 -4.47
CA PRO A 73 5.10 6.16 -4.43
C PRO A 73 6.22 6.28 -5.47
N PHE A 74 5.98 7.03 -6.54
CA PHE A 74 6.94 7.24 -7.63
C PHE A 74 7.37 8.70 -7.77
N GLY A 75 7.16 9.50 -6.73
CA GLY A 75 7.48 10.93 -6.73
C GLY A 75 6.38 11.81 -7.32
N GLY A 76 6.71 13.06 -7.58
CA GLY A 76 5.79 14.03 -8.16
C GLY A 76 5.49 13.78 -9.63
N PRO A 77 4.79 14.71 -10.31
CA PRO A 77 4.44 14.56 -11.71
C PRO A 77 5.67 14.37 -12.60
N THR A 78 5.54 13.52 -13.60
CA THR A 78 6.56 13.37 -14.66
C THR A 78 6.62 14.62 -15.53
N SER A 79 7.62 14.70 -16.41
CA SER A 79 7.75 15.80 -17.39
C SER A 79 6.53 15.94 -18.32
N SER A 80 5.80 14.83 -18.54
CA SER A 80 4.55 14.82 -19.31
C SER A 80 3.31 15.14 -18.45
N GLY A 81 3.46 15.43 -17.16
CA GLY A 81 2.39 15.76 -16.26
C GLY A 81 1.66 14.54 -15.69
N MET A 82 2.16 13.33 -15.87
CA MET A 82 1.57 12.12 -15.29
C MET A 82 1.90 12.02 -13.80
N LEU A 83 0.87 11.80 -13.00
CA LEU A 83 0.95 11.67 -11.55
C LEU A 83 0.31 10.36 -11.12
N THR A 84 1.01 9.62 -10.26
CA THR A 84 0.49 8.41 -9.62
C THR A 84 0.45 8.61 -8.12
N LEU A 85 -0.71 8.36 -7.53
CA LEU A 85 -0.95 8.46 -6.10
C LEU A 85 -1.44 7.13 -5.55
N HIS A 86 -1.09 6.83 -4.31
CA HIS A 86 -1.75 5.78 -3.54
C HIS A 86 -2.68 6.45 -2.52
N CYS A 87 -3.96 6.10 -2.58
CA CYS A 87 -5.01 6.73 -1.79
C CYS A 87 -5.78 5.69 -0.97
N PRO A 88 -6.05 5.97 0.32
CA PRO A 88 -6.95 5.13 1.10
C PRO A 88 -8.32 5.01 0.42
N PRO A 89 -8.94 3.81 0.39
CA PRO A 89 -10.20 3.59 -0.36
C PRO A 89 -11.33 4.54 0.01
N MET A 90 -11.44 4.92 1.27
CA MET A 90 -12.51 5.81 1.74
C MET A 90 -12.38 7.27 1.27
N GLN A 91 -11.21 7.66 0.77
CA GLN A 91 -10.91 9.03 0.35
C GLN A 91 -10.93 9.22 -1.17
N LEU A 92 -11.22 8.18 -1.94
CA LEU A 92 -11.09 8.20 -3.40
C LEU A 92 -11.96 9.25 -4.07
N TYR A 93 -13.23 9.33 -3.69
CA TYR A 93 -14.15 10.29 -4.28
C TYR A 93 -13.76 11.74 -3.96
N ALA A 94 -13.45 11.99 -2.69
CA ALA A 94 -13.02 13.32 -2.24
C ALA A 94 -11.72 13.76 -2.92
N LEU A 95 -10.75 12.86 -3.04
CA LEU A 95 -9.50 13.11 -3.77
C LEU A 95 -9.77 13.38 -5.25
N GLY A 96 -10.59 12.59 -5.90
CA GLY A 96 -10.94 12.75 -7.31
C GLY A 96 -11.58 14.11 -7.59
N SER A 97 -12.47 14.56 -6.73
CA SER A 97 -13.07 15.89 -6.81
C SER A 97 -12.02 16.99 -6.63
N PHE A 98 -11.19 16.88 -5.61
CA PHE A 98 -10.10 17.82 -5.34
C PHE A 98 -9.15 17.97 -6.55
N LEU A 99 -8.72 16.84 -7.12
CA LEU A 99 -7.81 16.86 -8.27
C LEU A 99 -8.45 17.55 -9.48
N ARG A 100 -9.72 17.23 -9.78
CA ARG A 100 -10.44 17.83 -10.91
C ARG A 100 -10.67 19.32 -10.73
N GLU A 101 -11.00 19.76 -9.52
CA GLU A 101 -11.18 21.17 -9.18
C GLU A 101 -9.89 21.97 -9.36
N HIS A 102 -8.73 21.34 -9.23
CA HIS A 102 -7.42 21.97 -9.41
C HIS A 102 -6.81 21.77 -10.81
N GLY A 103 -7.58 21.24 -11.74
CA GLY A 103 -7.19 21.16 -13.16
C GLY A 103 -6.63 19.83 -13.62
N ALA A 104 -6.77 18.75 -12.83
CA ALA A 104 -6.45 17.42 -13.32
C ALA A 104 -7.40 17.02 -14.45
N ASP A 105 -6.85 16.37 -15.46
CA ASP A 105 -7.64 15.81 -16.58
C ASP A 105 -8.36 14.53 -16.12
N THR A 106 -8.27 13.47 -16.88
CA THR A 106 -8.84 12.18 -16.51
C THR A 106 -8.20 11.65 -15.24
N VAL A 107 -9.03 11.23 -14.29
CA VAL A 107 -8.60 10.54 -13.08
C VAL A 107 -9.02 9.09 -13.17
N SER A 108 -8.06 8.17 -13.23
CA SER A 108 -8.34 6.74 -13.24
C SER A 108 -7.94 6.10 -11.91
N ILE A 109 -8.74 5.13 -11.47
CA ILE A 109 -8.57 4.47 -10.19
C ILE A 109 -8.50 2.96 -10.44
N ALA A 110 -7.50 2.30 -9.85
CA ALA A 110 -7.32 0.88 -9.96
C ALA A 110 -7.02 0.25 -8.60
N SER A 111 -7.44 -1.01 -8.46
CA SER A 111 -7.03 -1.84 -7.33
C SER A 111 -5.60 -2.29 -7.52
N LEU A 112 -4.89 -2.46 -6.41
CA LEU A 112 -3.52 -2.97 -6.40
C LEU A 112 -3.54 -4.42 -5.92
N ASP A 113 -2.80 -5.28 -6.60
CA ASP A 113 -2.64 -6.68 -6.19
C ASP A 113 -1.52 -6.83 -5.16
N TYR A 114 -0.37 -6.22 -5.43
CA TYR A 114 0.81 -6.25 -4.59
C TYR A 114 1.51 -4.90 -4.59
N VAL A 115 2.00 -4.49 -3.42
CA VAL A 115 2.90 -3.35 -3.27
C VAL A 115 4.11 -3.83 -2.50
N LEU A 116 5.21 -4.03 -3.21
CA LEU A 116 6.48 -4.49 -2.65
C LEU A 116 7.32 -3.30 -2.23
N ASP A 117 7.74 -3.30 -0.97
CA ASP A 117 8.74 -2.37 -0.49
C ASP A 117 10.14 -2.84 -0.87
N ARG A 118 11.11 -1.93 -0.82
CA ARG A 118 12.51 -2.28 -1.06
C ARG A 118 13.01 -3.37 -0.12
N GLU A 119 12.57 -3.33 1.14
CA GLU A 119 12.88 -4.33 2.15
C GLU A 119 11.60 -4.97 2.67
N SER A 120 11.68 -6.27 2.97
CA SER A 120 10.57 -7.01 3.56
C SER A 120 10.45 -6.69 5.05
N PRO A 121 9.40 -5.97 5.48
CA PRO A 121 9.26 -5.63 6.90
C PRO A 121 9.01 -6.85 7.78
N LEU A 122 8.28 -7.84 7.27
CA LEU A 122 7.99 -9.06 8.03
C LEU A 122 9.21 -9.98 8.11
N PHE A 123 9.97 -10.10 7.03
CA PHE A 123 11.20 -10.88 7.04
C PHE A 123 12.26 -10.25 7.93
N ALA A 124 12.41 -8.93 7.92
CA ALA A 124 13.31 -8.23 8.82
C ALA A 124 12.98 -8.50 10.30
N ARG A 125 11.69 -8.56 10.64
CA ARG A 125 11.24 -8.94 11.98
C ARG A 125 11.59 -10.38 12.34
N LEU A 126 11.41 -11.32 11.41
CA LEU A 126 11.81 -12.71 11.61
C LEU A 126 13.32 -12.82 11.84
N GLU A 127 14.13 -12.19 11.00
CA GLU A 127 15.60 -12.19 11.15
C GLU A 127 16.04 -11.62 12.50
N ALA A 128 15.44 -10.52 12.93
CA ALA A 128 15.73 -9.91 14.23
C ALA A 128 15.37 -10.87 15.39
N PHE A 129 14.25 -11.58 15.27
CA PHE A 129 13.82 -12.56 16.27
C PHE A 129 14.76 -13.78 16.34
N LEU A 130 15.23 -14.27 15.20
CA LEU A 130 16.15 -15.41 15.14
C LEU A 130 17.55 -15.09 15.66
N ARG A 131 17.93 -13.83 15.72
CA ARG A 131 19.24 -13.39 16.26
C ARG A 131 19.26 -13.26 17.79
N GLN A 132 18.10 -13.24 18.43
CA GLN A 132 17.98 -13.21 19.88
C GLN A 132 18.23 -14.61 20.48
#